data_5c2bd8dd6b7fc3712629146197d0b23c
#
_entry.id   5c2bd8dd6b7fc3712629146197d0b23c
#
_cell.length_a   1.000
_cell.length_b   1.000
_cell.length_c   1.000
_cell.angle_alpha   90.00
_cell.angle_beta   90.00
_cell.angle_gamma   90.00
#
_symmetry.space_group_name_H-M   'P 1'
#
loop_
_entity.id
_entity.type
_entity.pdbx_description
1 polymer ?
#
loop_
_entity_poly.entity_id
_entity_poly.type
_entity_poly.pdbx_seq_one_letter_code
_entity_poly.pdbx_strand_id
1 'polypeptide(L)'
;MSKFLIVGAGQAGLQLALGLVQDGHDVTVVSNRTPDDIRNGRVMSSQCMFGAALEHERELGIDHWEAECPDIEGISLAVPAPGGGKMVDFAARLDRPAQSVDQRLKMPGWMEELEKQGGKVVLHDAGIPDVEGYARDNDLVVVAAG
;
A
#
# COMPACT_ATOMS: atom_id res chain seq x y z
N MET A 1 -13.85 9.82 18.26
CA MET A 1 -13.97 8.94 17.07
C MET A 1 -14.30 9.86 15.90
N SER A 2 -13.40 9.95 14.93
CA SER A 2 -13.59 10.74 13.70
C SER A 2 -13.92 9.81 12.54
N LYS A 3 -14.51 10.37 11.50
CA LYS A 3 -14.92 9.64 10.31
C LYS A 3 -14.00 9.97 9.13
N PHE A 4 -13.27 8.98 8.66
CA PHE A 4 -12.30 9.09 7.57
C PHE A 4 -12.78 8.35 6.32
N LEU A 5 -12.56 8.96 5.17
CA LEU A 5 -12.73 8.27 3.89
C LEU A 5 -11.44 8.36 3.08
N ILE A 6 -10.99 7.22 2.57
CA ILE A 6 -9.75 7.11 1.79
C ILE A 6 -10.11 6.59 0.41
N VAL A 7 -9.80 7.36 -0.63
CA VAL A 7 -9.96 6.94 -2.03
C VAL A 7 -8.66 6.32 -2.51
N GLY A 8 -8.67 5.02 -2.72
CA GLY A 8 -7.53 4.23 -3.18
C GLY A 8 -7.14 3.12 -2.20
N ALA A 9 -7.25 1.87 -2.64
CA ALA A 9 -6.90 0.66 -1.89
C ALA A 9 -5.50 0.14 -2.27
N GLY A 10 -4.54 1.04 -2.39
CA GLY A 10 -3.12 0.73 -2.57
C GLY A 10 -2.36 0.67 -1.23
N GLN A 11 -1.04 0.50 -1.30
CA GLN A 11 -0.14 0.41 -0.14
C GLN A 11 -0.37 1.53 0.88
N ALA A 12 -0.35 2.79 0.43
CA ALA A 12 -0.50 3.93 1.32
C ALA A 12 -1.92 4.03 1.91
N GLY A 13 -2.95 3.85 1.07
CA GLY A 13 -4.34 3.99 1.50
C GLY A 13 -4.76 2.93 2.51
N LEU A 14 -4.42 1.66 2.26
CA LEU A 14 -4.77 0.56 3.16
C LEU A 14 -3.97 0.58 4.45
N GLN A 15 -2.67 0.89 4.40
CA GLN A 15 -1.85 1.01 5.61
C GLN A 15 -2.35 2.14 6.52
N LEU A 16 -2.68 3.30 5.95
CA LEU A 16 -3.29 4.40 6.70
C LEU A 16 -4.65 3.99 7.29
N ALA A 17 -5.49 3.31 6.50
CA ALA A 17 -6.81 2.85 6.95
C ALA A 17 -6.72 1.91 8.15
N LEU A 18 -5.82 0.92 8.09
CA LEU A 18 -5.60 -0.04 9.17
C LEU A 18 -5.13 0.64 10.45
N GLY A 19 -4.18 1.58 10.34
CA GLY A 19 -3.74 2.36 11.50
C GLY A 19 -4.87 3.18 12.14
N LEU A 20 -5.67 3.86 11.32
CA LEU A 20 -6.80 4.67 11.81
C LEU A 20 -7.91 3.82 12.47
N VAL A 21 -8.18 2.62 11.94
CA VAL A 21 -9.13 1.69 12.57
C VAL A 21 -8.62 1.23 13.93
N GLN A 22 -7.32 0.91 14.03
CA GLN A 22 -6.70 0.51 15.31
C GLN A 22 -6.73 1.64 16.34
N ASP A 23 -6.66 2.90 15.89
CA ASP A 23 -6.84 4.08 16.73
C ASP A 23 -8.32 4.38 17.10
N GLY A 24 -9.25 3.54 16.67
CA GLY A 24 -10.66 3.63 17.02
C GLY A 24 -11.49 4.63 16.19
N HIS A 25 -11.07 4.90 14.97
CA HIS A 25 -11.80 5.76 14.04
C HIS A 25 -12.78 4.97 13.14
N ASP A 26 -13.83 5.63 12.62
CA ASP A 26 -14.70 5.08 11.55
C ASP A 26 -14.02 5.33 10.19
N VAL A 27 -13.61 4.25 9.53
CA VAL A 27 -12.80 4.34 8.30
C VAL A 27 -13.48 3.63 7.15
N THR A 28 -13.59 4.32 6.03
CA THR A 28 -14.05 3.76 4.76
C THR A 28 -12.97 3.92 3.70
N VAL A 29 -12.61 2.83 3.03
CA VAL A 29 -11.75 2.83 1.84
C VAL A 29 -12.60 2.63 0.60
N VAL A 30 -12.43 3.49 -0.39
CA VAL A 30 -13.08 3.38 -1.71
C VAL A 30 -12.08 2.80 -2.70
N SER A 31 -12.46 1.72 -3.34
CA SER A 31 -11.65 1.02 -4.36
C SER A 31 -12.44 0.85 -5.64
N ASN A 32 -11.81 1.00 -6.79
CA ASN A 32 -12.40 0.69 -8.08
C ASN A 32 -12.24 -0.78 -8.50
N ARG A 33 -11.64 -1.61 -7.63
CA ARG A 33 -11.44 -3.05 -7.86
C ARG A 33 -11.77 -3.84 -6.61
N THR A 34 -12.37 -5.01 -6.81
CA THR A 34 -12.57 -5.99 -5.75
C THR A 34 -11.25 -6.67 -5.35
N PRO A 35 -11.16 -7.31 -4.17
CA PRO A 35 -10.03 -8.16 -3.83
C PRO A 35 -9.73 -9.22 -4.90
N ASP A 36 -10.74 -9.82 -5.50
CA ASP A 36 -10.58 -10.85 -6.53
C ASP A 36 -10.08 -10.28 -7.86
N ASP A 37 -10.50 -9.08 -8.24
CA ASP A 37 -9.95 -8.38 -9.41
C ASP A 37 -8.45 -8.11 -9.25
N ILE A 38 -8.01 -7.79 -8.03
CA ILE A 38 -6.59 -7.57 -7.74
C ILE A 38 -5.82 -8.88 -7.76
N ARG A 39 -6.33 -9.95 -7.11
CA ARG A 39 -5.69 -11.28 -7.06
C ARG A 39 -5.47 -11.88 -8.43
N ASN A 40 -6.48 -11.76 -9.30
CA ASN A 40 -6.47 -12.37 -10.63
C ASN A 40 -5.97 -11.42 -11.72
N GLY A 41 -5.64 -10.20 -11.35
CA GLY A 41 -5.14 -9.17 -12.25
C GLY A 41 -3.65 -9.30 -12.55
N ARG A 42 -3.15 -8.39 -13.37
CA ARG A 42 -1.71 -8.24 -13.58
C ARG A 42 -1.06 -7.56 -12.38
N VAL A 43 0.22 -7.83 -12.16
CA VAL A 43 1.03 -7.09 -11.18
C VAL A 43 1.09 -5.62 -11.60
N MET A 44 0.60 -4.74 -10.75
CA MET A 44 0.52 -3.29 -11.03
C MET A 44 1.80 -2.56 -10.64
N SER A 45 2.48 -3.03 -9.61
CA SER A 45 3.68 -2.44 -9.06
C SER A 45 4.48 -3.50 -8.31
N SER A 46 5.79 -3.40 -8.34
CA SER A 46 6.68 -4.12 -7.44
C SER A 46 7.34 -3.09 -6.53
N GLN A 47 6.87 -3.00 -5.31
CA GLN A 47 7.40 -2.05 -4.34
C GLN A 47 8.50 -2.70 -3.53
N CYS A 48 9.64 -2.03 -3.43
CA CYS A 48 10.68 -2.40 -2.49
C CYS A 48 10.42 -1.63 -1.18
N MET A 49 9.94 -2.35 -0.18
CA MET A 49 9.70 -1.79 1.15
C MET A 49 10.98 -1.89 1.97
N PHE A 50 11.58 -0.74 2.26
CA PHE A 50 12.79 -0.66 3.06
C PHE A 50 12.53 -0.87 4.55
N GLY A 51 13.58 -1.16 5.31
CA GLY A 51 13.49 -1.52 6.72
C GLY A 51 12.65 -0.57 7.60
N ALA A 52 12.70 0.75 7.37
CA ALA A 52 11.86 1.71 8.09
C ALA A 52 10.36 1.55 7.74
N ALA A 53 10.03 1.31 6.47
CA ALA A 53 8.65 1.10 6.05
C ALA A 53 8.09 -0.23 6.55
N LEU A 54 8.90 -1.30 6.56
CA LEU A 54 8.54 -2.59 7.14
C LEU A 54 8.31 -2.51 8.66
N GLU A 55 9.03 -1.64 9.36
CA GLU A 55 8.80 -1.42 10.79
C GLU A 55 7.37 -0.96 11.08
N HIS A 56 6.85 -0.02 10.27
CA HIS A 56 5.47 0.43 10.42
C HIS A 56 4.44 -0.66 10.10
N GLU A 57 4.72 -1.58 9.19
CA GLU A 57 3.86 -2.74 8.95
C GLU A 57 3.84 -3.68 10.16
N ARG A 58 5.02 -3.92 10.79
CA ARG A 58 5.14 -4.72 12.02
C ARG A 58 4.44 -4.08 13.21
N GLU A 59 4.60 -2.76 13.39
CA GLU A 59 3.92 -2.00 14.45
C GLU A 59 2.40 -2.12 14.36
N LEU A 60 1.86 -2.18 13.15
CA LEU A 60 0.44 -2.38 12.88
C LEU A 60 0.01 -3.86 12.89
N GLY A 61 0.96 -4.81 12.95
CA GLY A 61 0.68 -6.24 12.88
C GLY A 61 0.11 -6.70 11.53
N ILE A 62 0.52 -6.06 10.44
CA ILE A 62 0.02 -6.33 9.08
C ILE A 62 1.09 -6.89 8.14
N ASP A 63 2.20 -7.33 8.69
CA ASP A 63 3.38 -7.92 8.02
C ASP A 63 3.22 -9.42 7.73
N HIS A 64 2.02 -9.86 7.39
CA HIS A 64 1.60 -11.27 7.31
C HIS A 64 2.47 -12.17 6.41
N TRP A 65 3.18 -11.59 5.44
CA TRP A 65 4.00 -12.34 4.47
C TRP A 65 5.50 -12.21 4.72
N GLU A 66 5.91 -11.57 5.81
CA GLU A 66 7.33 -11.30 6.07
C GLU A 66 8.18 -12.56 6.12
N ALA A 67 7.69 -13.61 6.78
CA ALA A 67 8.41 -14.87 6.93
C ALA A 67 8.56 -15.67 5.61
N GLU A 68 7.72 -15.39 4.61
CA GLU A 68 7.69 -16.12 3.34
C GLU A 68 8.33 -15.31 2.19
N CYS A 69 8.48 -14.00 2.37
CA CYS A 69 9.03 -13.11 1.36
C CYS A 69 10.56 -13.08 1.44
N PRO A 70 11.28 -13.34 0.33
CA PRO A 70 12.73 -13.26 0.32
C PRO A 70 13.24 -11.86 0.68
N ASP A 71 14.32 -11.83 1.43
CA ASP A 71 15.01 -10.59 1.79
C ASP A 71 15.75 -9.98 0.60
N ILE A 72 15.64 -8.66 0.48
CA ILE A 72 16.47 -7.85 -0.42
C ILE A 72 17.61 -7.28 0.42
N GLU A 73 18.80 -7.89 0.29
CA GLU A 73 19.96 -7.52 1.12
C GLU A 73 20.69 -6.27 0.65
N GLY A 74 20.49 -5.86 -0.60
CA GLY A 74 21.21 -4.73 -1.17
C GLY A 74 20.57 -4.20 -2.44
N ILE A 75 21.07 -3.07 -2.89
CA ILE A 75 20.63 -2.41 -4.13
C ILE A 75 21.82 -2.18 -5.03
N SER A 76 21.66 -2.41 -6.31
CA SER A 76 22.60 -2.00 -7.34
C SER A 76 21.92 -1.05 -8.32
N LEU A 77 22.66 -0.03 -8.74
CA LEU A 77 22.24 0.91 -9.78
C LEU A 77 23.27 0.93 -10.89
N ALA A 78 22.81 0.75 -12.10
CA ALA A 78 23.63 0.91 -13.30
C ALA A 78 22.92 1.87 -14.27
N VAL A 79 23.60 2.94 -14.65
CA VAL A 79 23.11 3.92 -15.64
C VAL A 79 23.93 3.75 -16.93
N PRO A 80 23.31 3.50 -18.08
CA PRO A 80 24.05 3.35 -19.34
C PRO A 80 24.68 4.68 -19.77
N ALA A 81 25.87 4.60 -20.35
CA ALA A 81 26.51 5.74 -20.99
C ALA A 81 26.13 5.88 -22.46
N PRO A 82 26.06 7.10 -23.03
CA PRO A 82 25.97 7.31 -24.46
C PRO A 82 27.17 6.65 -25.18
N GLY A 83 26.89 5.77 -26.13
CA GLY A 83 27.94 5.05 -26.88
C GLY A 83 28.37 3.70 -26.28
N GLY A 84 27.72 3.23 -25.22
CA GLY A 84 27.97 1.94 -24.59
C GLY A 84 28.74 2.02 -23.27
N GLY A 85 28.65 0.95 -22.47
CA GLY A 85 29.19 0.90 -21.13
C GLY A 85 28.26 1.54 -20.07
N LYS A 86 28.80 1.76 -18.87
CA LYS A 86 28.04 2.32 -17.72
C LYS A 86 28.62 3.66 -17.32
N MET A 87 27.80 4.69 -17.20
CA MET A 87 28.17 5.99 -16.65
C MET A 87 28.20 5.97 -15.12
N VAL A 88 27.25 5.23 -14.52
CA VAL A 88 27.22 4.97 -13.08
C VAL A 88 27.04 3.46 -12.89
N ASP A 89 27.79 2.89 -11.99
CA ASP A 89 27.66 1.48 -11.58
C ASP A 89 28.10 1.36 -10.13
N PHE A 90 27.13 1.12 -9.25
CA PHE A 90 27.43 0.84 -7.86
C PHE A 90 26.47 -0.17 -7.27
N ALA A 91 26.92 -0.87 -6.23
CA ALA A 91 26.09 -1.72 -5.39
C ALA A 91 26.38 -1.39 -3.92
N ALA A 92 25.34 -1.40 -3.11
CA ALA A 92 25.43 -1.20 -1.68
C ALA A 92 24.56 -2.20 -0.94
N ARG A 93 25.07 -2.74 0.16
CA ARG A 93 24.29 -3.54 1.10
C ARG A 93 23.43 -2.63 1.95
N LEU A 94 22.22 -3.06 2.25
CA LEU A 94 21.31 -2.37 3.17
C LEU A 94 21.67 -2.71 4.62
N ASP A 95 21.53 -1.75 5.53
CA ASP A 95 21.72 -1.98 6.96
C ASP A 95 20.64 -2.93 7.54
N ARG A 96 19.44 -2.86 6.98
CA ARG A 96 18.33 -3.77 7.26
C ARG A 96 17.75 -4.26 5.94
N PRO A 97 17.42 -5.56 5.80
CA PRO A 97 16.82 -6.06 4.59
C PRO A 97 15.53 -5.33 4.22
N ALA A 98 15.30 -5.20 2.93
CA ALA A 98 14.02 -4.77 2.38
C ALA A 98 13.25 -6.00 1.87
N GLN A 99 11.96 -5.83 1.57
CA GLN A 99 11.12 -6.88 0.99
C GLN A 99 10.19 -6.34 -0.10
N SER A 100 9.77 -7.21 -0.99
CA SER A 100 8.82 -6.90 -2.05
C SER A 100 7.77 -7.99 -2.12
N VAL A 101 6.70 -7.84 -1.35
CA VAL A 101 5.56 -8.76 -1.38
C VAL A 101 4.70 -8.48 -2.61
N ASP A 102 4.26 -9.53 -3.29
CA ASP A 102 3.34 -9.40 -4.43
C ASP A 102 2.05 -8.69 -4.00
N GLN A 103 1.75 -7.59 -4.67
CA GLN A 103 0.56 -6.78 -4.35
C GLN A 103 -0.76 -7.49 -4.61
N ARG A 104 -0.77 -8.54 -5.43
CA ARG A 104 -1.94 -9.40 -5.63
C ARG A 104 -2.28 -10.24 -4.39
N LEU A 105 -1.33 -10.43 -3.49
CA LEU A 105 -1.51 -11.05 -2.17
C LEU A 105 -1.76 -9.98 -1.10
N LYS A 106 -0.90 -8.98 -1.05
CA LYS A 106 -0.85 -8.00 0.03
C LYS A 106 -2.10 -7.11 0.05
N MET A 107 -2.48 -6.51 -1.08
CA MET A 107 -3.60 -5.57 -1.10
C MET A 107 -4.95 -6.24 -0.80
N PRO A 108 -5.32 -7.37 -1.43
CA PRO A 108 -6.54 -8.09 -1.05
C PRO A 108 -6.54 -8.55 0.42
N GLY A 109 -5.41 -9.04 0.91
CA GLY A 109 -5.30 -9.46 2.30
C GLY A 109 -5.50 -8.30 3.28
N TRP A 110 -4.96 -7.12 2.99
CA TRP A 110 -5.18 -5.93 3.80
C TRP A 110 -6.60 -5.37 3.69
N MET A 111 -7.27 -5.49 2.54
CA MET A 111 -8.69 -5.14 2.41
C MET A 111 -9.56 -6.03 3.32
N GLU A 112 -9.31 -7.34 3.31
CA GLU A 112 -10.01 -8.30 4.15
C GLU A 112 -9.70 -8.06 5.64
N GLU A 113 -8.46 -7.74 5.97
CA GLU A 113 -8.06 -7.43 7.34
C GLU A 113 -8.72 -6.14 7.85
N LEU A 114 -8.81 -5.11 7.00
CA LEU A 114 -9.50 -3.86 7.32
C LEU A 114 -10.96 -4.12 7.71
N GLU A 115 -11.67 -4.96 6.94
CA GLU A 115 -13.07 -5.31 7.21
C GLU A 115 -13.21 -6.12 8.51
N LYS A 116 -12.29 -7.05 8.79
CA LYS A 116 -12.25 -7.80 10.06
C LYS A 116 -12.06 -6.89 11.26
N GLN A 117 -11.27 -5.84 11.12
CA GLN A 117 -11.02 -4.85 12.18
C GLN A 117 -12.15 -3.80 12.31
N GLY A 118 -13.20 -3.89 11.48
CA GLY A 118 -14.38 -3.02 11.55
C GLY A 118 -14.35 -1.82 10.62
N GLY A 119 -13.33 -1.68 9.78
CA GLY A 119 -13.33 -0.74 8.66
C GLY A 119 -14.27 -1.20 7.54
N LYS A 120 -14.45 -0.35 6.53
CA LYS A 120 -15.34 -0.62 5.39
C LYS A 120 -14.57 -0.49 4.08
N VAL A 121 -14.82 -1.41 3.15
CA VAL A 121 -14.36 -1.31 1.77
C VAL A 121 -15.58 -1.11 0.86
N VAL A 122 -15.58 -0.01 0.09
CA VAL A 122 -16.65 0.33 -0.84
C VAL A 122 -16.12 0.25 -2.27
N LEU A 123 -16.78 -0.54 -3.09
CA LEU A 123 -16.43 -0.66 -4.51
C LEU A 123 -17.08 0.49 -5.30
N HIS A 124 -16.26 1.44 -5.73
CA HIS A 124 -16.70 2.55 -6.56
C HIS A 124 -15.51 3.18 -7.31
N ASP A 125 -15.73 3.56 -8.56
CA ASP A 125 -14.78 4.33 -9.36
C ASP A 125 -15.04 5.83 -9.13
N ALA A 126 -14.39 6.37 -8.10
CA ALA A 126 -14.69 7.71 -7.60
C ALA A 126 -14.08 8.79 -8.49
N GLY A 127 -14.93 9.69 -9.01
CA GLY A 127 -14.54 10.91 -9.70
C GLY A 127 -14.52 12.13 -8.78
N ILE A 128 -14.21 13.30 -9.35
CA ILE A 128 -14.17 14.57 -8.59
C ILE A 128 -15.48 14.88 -7.87
N PRO A 129 -16.68 14.75 -8.50
CA PRO A 129 -17.94 15.01 -7.80
C PRO A 129 -18.19 14.09 -6.59
N ASP A 130 -17.71 12.85 -6.67
CA ASP A 130 -17.80 11.91 -5.54
C ASP A 130 -16.94 12.36 -4.37
N VAL A 131 -15.68 12.76 -4.64
CA VAL A 131 -14.76 13.29 -3.61
C VAL A 131 -15.33 14.54 -2.93
N GLU A 132 -15.94 15.44 -3.70
CA GLU A 132 -16.64 16.61 -3.16
C GLU A 132 -17.85 16.23 -2.29
N GLY A 133 -18.57 15.16 -2.67
CA GLY A 133 -19.63 14.58 -1.86
C GLY A 133 -19.11 13.99 -0.57
N TYR A 134 -18.08 13.17 -0.64
CA TYR A 134 -17.44 12.55 0.53
C TYR A 134 -16.90 13.57 1.53
N ALA A 135 -16.36 14.70 1.04
CA ALA A 135 -15.85 15.78 1.90
C ALA A 135 -16.93 16.45 2.75
N ARG A 136 -18.21 16.36 2.37
CA ARG A 136 -19.33 16.88 3.15
C ARG A 136 -19.77 15.93 4.28
N ASP A 137 -19.54 14.62 4.09
CA ASP A 137 -20.09 13.58 4.95
C ASP A 137 -19.04 12.94 5.88
N ASN A 138 -17.77 13.34 5.75
CA ASN A 138 -16.65 12.83 6.54
C ASN A 138 -15.82 13.97 7.14
N ASP A 139 -15.17 13.72 8.26
CA ASP A 139 -14.30 14.70 8.91
C ASP A 139 -13.02 14.96 8.09
N LEU A 140 -12.53 13.92 7.38
CA LEU A 140 -11.40 14.03 6.47
C LEU A 140 -11.54 13.04 5.31
N VAL A 141 -11.20 13.51 4.11
CA VAL A 141 -11.05 12.68 2.91
C VAL A 141 -9.60 12.71 2.45
N VAL A 142 -9.04 11.53 2.25
CA VAL A 142 -7.68 11.35 1.73
C VAL A 142 -7.74 10.71 0.35
N VAL A 143 -7.10 11.30 -0.65
CA VAL A 143 -6.95 10.70 -1.99
C VAL A 143 -5.57 10.05 -2.07
N ALA A 144 -5.56 8.73 -2.09
CA ALA A 144 -4.38 7.86 -2.16
C ALA A 144 -4.38 7.01 -3.44
N ALA A 145 -5.00 7.51 -4.51
CA ALA A 145 -5.04 6.91 -5.83
C ALA A 145 -3.92 7.50 -6.69
N GLY A 146 -2.91 6.69 -6.98
CA GLY A 146 -1.76 7.06 -7.82
C GLY A 146 -1.79 6.37 -9.17
#